data_305b48e72b4cce8d0b2e523e60f3264b
#
_entry.id   305b48e72b4cce8d0b2e523e60f3264b
#
_cell.length_a   1.000
_cell.length_b   1.000
_cell.length_c   1.000
_cell.angle_alpha   90.00
_cell.angle_beta   90.00
_cell.angle_gamma   90.00
#
_symmetry.space_group_name_H-M   'P 1'
#
loop_
_entity.id
_entity.type
_entity.pdbx_description
1 polymer ?
#
loop_
_entity_poly.entity_id
_entity_poly.type
_entity_poly.pdbx_seq_one_letter_code
_entity_poly.pdbx_strand_id
1 'polypeptide(L)'
;MAPSPRVTAQTACAALTAALAVAASAVPAQATTITDPLGDFLPTFTGPHNGDLDILTASAAINMASVTLSATLDGAIGTTPGAIYVFGINRGAGQPLLTLGAPPVGQGVNFDAVAVLNPAGGSVLNLLLPTAVGPTPLTNVSFSGSSLTAVIPFSLLPSNGFSTSQYLYNIWPRSGLGQNVQIADFAPDASSFRASVPEPAAWGLMLAGFGLAGATLRRRRRAAPA
;
A
#
# COMPACT_ATOMS: atom_id res chain seq x y z
N MET A 1 12.84 50.28 70.24
CA MET A 1 13.09 48.83 70.23
C MET A 1 12.07 48.22 69.24
N ALA A 2 12.41 48.11 67.97
CA ALA A 2 11.51 47.65 66.88
C ALA A 2 11.88 46.20 66.55
N PRO A 3 10.92 45.30 66.38
CA PRO A 3 11.22 43.93 65.97
C PRO A 3 11.43 43.84 64.44
N SER A 4 12.49 43.15 64.06
CA SER A 4 12.84 42.80 62.66
C SER A 4 11.80 41.88 61.98
N PRO A 5 11.48 42.07 60.73
CA PRO A 5 10.64 41.12 60.01
C PRO A 5 11.47 39.87 59.61
N ARG A 6 10.98 38.72 60.01
CA ARG A 6 11.47 37.43 59.51
C ARG A 6 11.03 37.24 58.09
N VAL A 7 11.98 37.20 57.17
CA VAL A 7 11.78 36.78 55.81
C VAL A 7 11.66 35.25 55.78
N THR A 8 10.45 34.76 55.60
CA THR A 8 10.21 33.35 55.31
C THR A 8 10.49 33.11 53.82
N ALA A 9 11.60 32.45 53.52
CA ALA A 9 11.89 31.94 52.18
C ALA A 9 10.90 30.83 51.84
N GLN A 10 9.85 31.16 51.09
CA GLN A 10 9.03 30.16 50.44
C GLN A 10 9.80 29.66 49.22
N THR A 11 10.37 28.48 49.36
CA THR A 11 10.95 27.72 48.23
C THR A 11 9.81 27.28 47.37
N ALA A 12 9.54 28.03 46.28
CA ALA A 12 8.65 27.63 45.24
C ALA A 12 9.30 26.45 44.49
N CYS A 13 8.86 25.24 44.80
CA CYS A 13 9.13 24.05 44.00
C CYS A 13 8.32 24.19 42.70
N ALA A 14 8.87 24.87 41.70
CA ALA A 14 8.33 24.87 40.38
C ALA A 14 8.52 23.46 39.82
N ALA A 15 7.47 22.66 39.89
CA ALA A 15 7.36 21.41 39.14
C ALA A 15 7.31 21.74 37.67
N LEU A 16 8.45 21.67 37.01
CA LEU A 16 8.58 21.79 35.58
C LEU A 16 8.03 20.49 34.97
N THR A 17 6.72 20.42 34.79
CA THR A 17 6.07 19.41 33.94
C THR A 17 6.39 19.78 32.52
N ALA A 18 7.53 19.32 32.04
CA ALA A 18 7.82 19.28 30.60
C ALA A 18 6.86 18.27 29.99
N ALA A 19 5.73 18.74 29.49
CA ALA A 19 4.87 18.00 28.59
C ALA A 19 5.68 17.80 27.31
N LEU A 20 6.34 16.65 27.18
CA LEU A 20 6.96 16.23 25.94
C LEU A 20 5.82 15.88 25.00
N ALA A 21 5.37 16.84 24.20
CA ALA A 21 4.52 16.60 23.05
C ALA A 21 5.36 15.76 22.07
N VAL A 22 5.25 14.45 22.16
CA VAL A 22 5.71 13.55 21.10
C VAL A 22 4.80 13.83 19.93
N ALA A 23 5.24 14.71 19.04
CA ALA A 23 4.66 14.80 17.70
C ALA A 23 4.83 13.39 17.12
N ALA A 24 3.74 12.64 17.08
CA ALA A 24 3.67 11.41 16.32
C ALA A 24 3.80 11.84 14.86
N SER A 25 5.02 11.94 14.38
CA SER A 25 5.29 12.03 12.96
C SER A 25 4.67 10.78 12.34
N ALA A 26 3.59 10.94 11.59
CA ALA A 26 3.05 9.85 10.79
C ALA A 26 4.19 9.43 9.86
N VAL A 27 4.83 8.32 10.17
CA VAL A 27 5.80 7.71 9.28
C VAL A 27 5.01 7.38 8.02
N PRO A 28 5.38 7.90 6.84
CA PRO A 28 4.69 7.56 5.62
C PRO A 28 4.68 6.05 5.47
N ALA A 29 3.53 5.48 5.14
CA ALA A 29 3.43 4.08 4.82
C ALA A 29 4.43 3.80 3.70
N GLN A 30 5.43 2.98 3.97
CA GLN A 30 6.34 2.55 2.91
C GLN A 30 5.56 1.62 2.00
N ALA A 31 5.44 1.97 0.72
CA ALA A 31 4.88 1.07 -0.27
C ALA A 31 5.88 -0.06 -0.52
N THR A 32 5.44 -1.32 -0.52
CA THR A 32 6.22 -2.37 -1.16
C THR A 32 6.17 -2.10 -2.65
N THR A 33 7.32 -1.81 -3.23
CA THR A 33 7.47 -1.60 -4.67
C THR A 33 8.24 -2.79 -5.24
N ILE A 34 7.69 -3.38 -6.28
CA ILE A 34 8.38 -4.36 -7.12
C ILE A 34 8.81 -3.69 -8.41
N THR A 35 9.89 -4.19 -9.00
CA THR A 35 10.37 -3.81 -10.34
C THR A 35 10.09 -4.94 -11.29
N ASP A 36 9.85 -4.59 -12.53
CA ASP A 36 9.56 -5.49 -13.64
C ASP A 36 10.53 -5.20 -14.79
N PRO A 37 10.94 -6.19 -15.58
CA PRO A 37 11.84 -5.96 -16.69
C PRO A 37 11.16 -5.18 -17.82
N LEU A 38 11.92 -4.36 -18.52
CA LEU A 38 11.46 -3.61 -19.67
C LEU A 38 11.29 -4.53 -20.89
N GLY A 39 10.13 -4.47 -21.55
CA GLY A 39 9.89 -5.09 -22.84
C GLY A 39 9.66 -6.58 -22.81
N ASP A 40 9.29 -7.15 -21.66
CA ASP A 40 9.06 -8.58 -21.48
C ASP A 40 7.60 -9.01 -21.70
N PHE A 41 6.98 -8.42 -22.70
CA PHE A 41 5.63 -8.77 -23.12
C PHE A 41 5.40 -10.28 -23.24
N LEU A 42 4.24 -10.72 -22.79
CA LEU A 42 3.87 -12.13 -22.88
C LEU A 42 3.98 -12.64 -24.32
N PRO A 43 4.56 -13.82 -24.53
CA PRO A 43 4.64 -14.43 -25.88
C PRO A 43 3.27 -14.69 -26.54
N THR A 44 2.20 -14.73 -25.72
CA THR A 44 0.82 -14.93 -26.17
C THR A 44 0.12 -13.63 -26.51
N PHE A 45 0.71 -12.48 -26.20
CA PHE A 45 0.13 -11.18 -26.49
C PHE A 45 0.12 -10.89 -27.99
N THR A 46 -1.03 -10.48 -28.52
CA THR A 46 -1.21 -10.21 -29.95
C THR A 46 -1.49 -8.74 -30.26
N GLY A 47 -1.45 -7.89 -29.23
CA GLY A 47 -1.65 -6.45 -29.38
C GLY A 47 -0.36 -5.68 -29.73
N PRO A 48 -0.43 -4.35 -29.79
CA PRO A 48 0.75 -3.51 -30.03
C PRO A 48 1.65 -3.50 -28.78
N HIS A 49 2.96 -3.65 -28.98
CA HIS A 49 3.96 -3.56 -27.93
C HIS A 49 4.27 -2.09 -27.61
N ASN A 50 3.27 -1.36 -27.15
CA ASN A 50 3.40 0.03 -26.74
C ASN A 50 3.81 0.11 -25.27
N GLY A 51 4.62 1.08 -24.89
CA GLY A 51 5.12 1.22 -23.52
C GLY A 51 4.04 1.44 -22.46
N ASP A 52 2.83 1.87 -22.83
CA ASP A 52 1.71 1.96 -21.89
C ASP A 52 1.08 0.59 -21.54
N LEU A 53 1.59 -0.49 -22.12
CA LEU A 53 1.25 -1.88 -21.81
C LEU A 53 2.42 -2.69 -21.21
N ASP A 54 3.53 -2.02 -20.90
CA ASP A 54 4.76 -2.56 -20.33
C ASP A 54 4.97 -1.99 -18.92
N ILE A 55 4.96 -2.83 -17.91
CA ILE A 55 5.05 -2.41 -16.51
C ILE A 55 6.52 -2.33 -16.12
N LEU A 56 6.93 -1.22 -15.50
CA LEU A 56 8.27 -1.06 -14.92
C LEU A 56 8.26 -1.24 -13.41
N THR A 57 7.18 -0.80 -12.77
CA THR A 57 7.04 -0.94 -11.32
C THR A 57 5.58 -1.11 -10.92
N ALA A 58 5.35 -1.89 -9.86
CA ALA A 58 4.06 -1.93 -9.20
C ALA A 58 4.23 -1.82 -7.69
N SER A 59 3.25 -1.24 -7.02
CA SER A 59 3.29 -1.07 -5.58
C SER A 59 1.93 -1.15 -4.91
N ALA A 60 1.94 -1.55 -3.65
CA ALA A 60 0.77 -1.52 -2.77
C ALA A 60 1.16 -0.97 -1.41
N ALA A 61 0.39 -0.01 -0.92
CA ALA A 61 0.51 0.55 0.42
C ALA A 61 -0.82 0.48 1.13
N ILE A 62 -0.83 0.05 2.38
CA ILE A 62 -2.05 -0.03 3.18
C ILE A 62 -2.03 0.96 4.33
N ASN A 63 -3.21 1.44 4.68
CA ASN A 63 -3.49 2.10 5.94
C ASN A 63 -4.65 1.38 6.65
N MET A 64 -5.18 1.94 7.72
CA MET A 64 -6.28 1.29 8.47
C MET A 64 -7.59 1.15 7.68
N ALA A 65 -7.80 1.94 6.62
CA ALA A 65 -9.08 2.06 5.93
C ALA A 65 -9.05 1.61 4.46
N SER A 66 -7.86 1.60 3.83
CA SER A 66 -7.74 1.39 2.38
C SER A 66 -6.39 0.82 1.98
N VAL A 67 -6.35 0.28 0.76
CA VAL A 67 -5.13 0.03 0.02
C VAL A 67 -4.98 1.07 -1.09
N THR A 68 -3.76 1.56 -1.28
CA THR A 68 -3.34 2.34 -2.45
C THR A 68 -2.51 1.43 -3.34
N LEU A 69 -3.00 1.20 -4.55
CA LEU A 69 -2.32 0.44 -5.60
C LEU A 69 -1.78 1.43 -6.63
N SER A 70 -0.52 1.27 -7.02
CA SER A 70 0.09 2.14 -8.03
C SER A 70 0.98 1.33 -8.97
N ALA A 71 1.12 1.80 -10.19
CA ALA A 71 2.08 1.25 -11.16
C ALA A 71 2.66 2.38 -12.02
N THR A 72 3.86 2.13 -12.52
CA THR A 72 4.51 2.95 -13.56
C THR A 72 4.81 2.06 -14.75
N LEU A 73 4.48 2.55 -15.93
CA LEU A 73 4.66 1.89 -17.21
C LEU A 73 5.80 2.57 -18.00
N ASP A 74 6.32 1.92 -19.01
CA ASP A 74 7.37 2.49 -19.87
C ASP A 74 6.85 3.67 -20.71
N GLY A 75 5.58 3.66 -21.11
CA GLY A 75 4.98 4.71 -21.93
C GLY A 75 3.84 5.45 -21.26
N ALA A 76 3.45 6.57 -21.88
CA ALA A 76 2.32 7.37 -21.41
C ALA A 76 0.99 6.61 -21.55
N ILE A 77 0.24 6.56 -20.44
CA ILE A 77 -1.07 5.91 -20.36
C ILE A 77 -2.05 6.52 -21.37
N GLY A 78 -2.78 5.65 -22.07
CA GLY A 78 -3.75 6.03 -23.10
C GLY A 78 -3.16 6.11 -24.52
N THR A 79 -1.91 5.73 -24.72
CA THR A 79 -1.29 5.60 -26.05
C THR A 79 -1.95 4.47 -26.82
N THR A 80 -2.26 3.36 -26.16
CA THR A 80 -2.99 2.24 -26.78
C THR A 80 -4.51 2.46 -26.64
N PRO A 81 -5.24 2.60 -27.74
CA PRO A 81 -6.70 2.74 -27.68
C PRO A 81 -7.37 1.54 -27.03
N GLY A 82 -8.22 1.78 -26.04
CA GLY A 82 -8.93 0.73 -25.31
C GLY A 82 -8.09 -0.01 -24.27
N ALA A 83 -6.86 0.43 -24.02
CA ALA A 83 -6.04 -0.12 -22.94
C ALA A 83 -6.71 0.03 -21.58
N ILE A 84 -6.61 -1.00 -20.76
CA ILE A 84 -7.06 -1.05 -19.39
C ILE A 84 -6.00 -1.72 -18.51
N TYR A 85 -5.99 -1.38 -17.24
CA TYR A 85 -5.03 -1.88 -16.26
C TYR A 85 -5.79 -2.62 -15.17
N VAL A 86 -5.43 -3.87 -14.91
CA VAL A 86 -6.16 -4.72 -13.99
C VAL A 86 -5.26 -5.09 -12.82
N PHE A 87 -5.67 -4.74 -11.61
CA PHE A 87 -5.07 -5.31 -10.41
C PHE A 87 -5.86 -6.53 -9.96
N GLY A 88 -5.20 -7.70 -9.95
CA GLY A 88 -5.68 -8.89 -9.29
C GLY A 88 -5.42 -8.80 -7.79
N ILE A 89 -6.42 -9.13 -7.00
CA ILE A 89 -6.39 -9.06 -5.54
C ILE A 89 -6.80 -10.41 -4.99
N ASN A 90 -5.91 -11.04 -4.21
CA ASN A 90 -6.23 -12.26 -3.47
C ASN A 90 -6.48 -11.89 -2.00
N ARG A 91 -7.73 -12.07 -1.56
CA ARG A 91 -8.22 -11.78 -0.21
C ARG A 91 -8.23 -13.03 0.69
N GLY A 92 -7.72 -14.19 0.17
CA GLY A 92 -7.60 -15.45 0.90
C GLY A 92 -8.16 -16.67 0.19
N ALA A 93 -9.01 -16.50 -0.83
CA ALA A 93 -9.57 -17.60 -1.62
C ALA A 93 -9.24 -17.46 -3.12
N GLY A 94 -8.14 -16.76 -3.45
CA GLY A 94 -7.70 -16.55 -4.82
C GLY A 94 -7.46 -17.84 -5.58
N GLN A 95 -7.88 -17.83 -6.85
CA GLN A 95 -7.76 -18.94 -7.79
C GLN A 95 -6.97 -18.49 -9.03
N PRO A 96 -6.31 -19.41 -9.75
CA PRO A 96 -5.56 -19.11 -10.98
C PRO A 96 -6.52 -18.93 -12.18
N LEU A 97 -7.44 -17.98 -12.11
CA LEU A 97 -8.55 -17.84 -13.05
C LEU A 97 -8.10 -17.61 -14.51
N LEU A 98 -6.95 -16.96 -14.72
CA LEU A 98 -6.43 -16.71 -16.05
C LEU A 98 -5.85 -17.97 -16.71
N THR A 99 -5.50 -18.99 -15.96
CA THR A 99 -5.05 -20.27 -16.49
C THR A 99 -6.18 -21.09 -17.10
N LEU A 100 -7.42 -20.74 -16.78
CA LEU A 100 -8.63 -21.38 -17.32
C LEU A 100 -9.02 -20.79 -18.69
N GLY A 101 -8.42 -19.69 -19.11
CA GLY A 101 -8.65 -19.03 -20.40
C GLY A 101 -7.83 -19.65 -21.53
N ALA A 102 -8.05 -19.15 -22.74
CA ALA A 102 -7.31 -19.55 -23.94
C ALA A 102 -6.66 -18.33 -24.59
N PRO A 103 -5.31 -18.32 -24.72
CA PRO A 103 -4.35 -19.27 -24.12
C PRO A 103 -4.33 -19.16 -22.57
N PRO A 104 -3.87 -20.21 -21.85
CA PRO A 104 -3.66 -20.12 -20.42
C PRO A 104 -2.46 -19.20 -20.13
N VAL A 105 -2.63 -18.20 -19.26
CA VAL A 105 -1.60 -17.24 -18.85
C VAL A 105 -1.63 -17.02 -17.34
N GLY A 106 -0.67 -16.27 -16.80
CA GLY A 106 -0.65 -15.85 -15.39
C GLY A 106 -0.55 -17.04 -14.43
N GLN A 107 0.30 -18.01 -14.72
CA GLN A 107 0.60 -19.12 -13.80
C GLN A 107 1.19 -18.54 -12.51
N GLY A 108 0.63 -18.93 -11.35
CA GLY A 108 1.04 -18.37 -10.05
C GLY A 108 0.33 -17.08 -9.66
N VAL A 109 -0.42 -16.46 -10.58
CA VAL A 109 -1.24 -15.29 -10.29
C VAL A 109 -2.63 -15.73 -9.83
N ASN A 110 -2.84 -15.72 -8.52
CA ASN A 110 -4.11 -16.12 -7.91
C ASN A 110 -4.85 -14.90 -7.38
N PHE A 111 -6.13 -14.78 -7.71
CA PHE A 111 -6.98 -13.68 -7.25
C PHE A 111 -8.43 -14.11 -7.07
N ASP A 112 -9.16 -13.38 -6.24
CA ASP A 112 -10.60 -13.54 -6.00
C ASP A 112 -11.37 -12.22 -6.16
N ALA A 113 -10.64 -11.14 -6.49
CA ALA A 113 -11.19 -9.85 -6.87
C ALA A 113 -10.30 -9.17 -7.90
N VAL A 114 -10.87 -8.28 -8.72
CA VAL A 114 -10.13 -7.46 -9.68
C VAL A 114 -10.59 -6.01 -9.64
N ALA A 115 -9.61 -5.09 -9.63
CA ALA A 115 -9.84 -3.68 -9.90
C ALA A 115 -9.45 -3.40 -11.35
N VAL A 116 -10.43 -3.03 -12.17
CA VAL A 116 -10.24 -2.70 -13.58
C VAL A 116 -10.18 -1.18 -13.71
N LEU A 117 -9.01 -0.66 -14.05
CA LEU A 117 -8.74 0.76 -14.18
C LEU A 117 -8.77 1.15 -15.66
N ASN A 118 -9.68 2.04 -16.00
CA ASN A 118 -9.89 2.48 -17.37
C ASN A 118 -9.59 3.97 -17.52
N PRO A 119 -8.56 4.37 -18.29
CA PRO A 119 -8.23 5.78 -18.50
C PRO A 119 -9.35 6.58 -19.18
N ALA A 120 -10.19 5.91 -19.98
CA ALA A 120 -11.36 6.55 -20.60
C ALA A 120 -12.53 6.76 -19.60
N GLY A 121 -12.39 6.32 -18.36
CA GLY A 121 -13.42 6.41 -17.31
C GLY A 121 -14.16 5.08 -17.07
N GLY A 122 -14.94 5.04 -15.99
CA GLY A 122 -15.70 3.83 -15.63
C GLY A 122 -14.84 2.74 -14.98
N SER A 123 -13.82 3.11 -14.22
CA SER A 123 -13.04 2.16 -13.41
C SER A 123 -13.92 1.47 -12.37
N VAL A 124 -13.74 0.14 -12.20
CA VAL A 124 -14.61 -0.68 -11.35
C VAL A 124 -13.85 -1.73 -10.55
N LEU A 125 -14.43 -2.12 -9.44
CA LEU A 125 -14.03 -3.28 -8.64
C LEU A 125 -15.05 -4.40 -8.84
N ASN A 126 -14.57 -5.61 -9.09
CA ASN A 126 -15.37 -6.82 -9.12
C ASN A 126 -14.84 -7.82 -8.08
N LEU A 127 -15.69 -8.27 -7.19
CA LEU A 127 -15.42 -9.44 -6.37
C LEU A 127 -15.85 -10.66 -7.17
N LEU A 128 -15.01 -11.67 -7.28
CA LEU A 128 -15.25 -12.84 -8.13
C LEU A 128 -15.63 -14.07 -7.31
N LEU A 129 -15.01 -14.22 -6.14
CA LEU A 129 -15.20 -15.38 -5.26
C LEU A 129 -15.40 -14.92 -3.80
N PRO A 130 -16.11 -15.69 -2.97
CA PRO A 130 -16.88 -16.91 -3.29
C PRO A 130 -18.14 -16.61 -4.09
N THR A 131 -18.66 -15.39 -4.00
CA THR A 131 -19.83 -14.90 -4.73
C THR A 131 -19.45 -13.68 -5.52
N ALA A 132 -19.80 -13.66 -6.80
CA ALA A 132 -19.55 -12.51 -7.65
C ALA A 132 -20.39 -11.31 -7.19
N VAL A 133 -19.72 -10.17 -6.98
CA VAL A 133 -20.34 -8.87 -6.63
C VAL A 133 -19.65 -7.79 -7.47
N GLY A 134 -20.43 -6.95 -8.07
CA GLY A 134 -19.94 -5.84 -8.90
C GLY A 134 -20.64 -5.81 -10.26
N PRO A 135 -20.26 -4.90 -11.13
CA PRO A 135 -19.17 -3.93 -10.96
C PRO A 135 -19.51 -2.82 -9.95
N THR A 136 -18.59 -2.57 -9.01
CA THR A 136 -18.68 -1.45 -8.07
C THR A 136 -17.80 -0.30 -8.58
N PRO A 137 -18.32 0.90 -8.82
CA PRO A 137 -17.53 2.02 -9.33
C PRO A 137 -16.38 2.40 -8.39
N LEU A 138 -15.19 2.62 -8.94
CA LEU A 138 -14.03 3.18 -8.25
C LEU A 138 -13.90 4.66 -8.61
N THR A 139 -14.00 5.52 -7.60
CA THR A 139 -13.97 6.99 -7.78
C THR A 139 -12.59 7.60 -7.53
N ASN A 140 -11.73 6.89 -6.78
CA ASN A 140 -10.39 7.37 -6.40
C ASN A 140 -9.33 6.69 -7.29
N VAL A 141 -9.41 6.93 -8.58
CA VAL A 141 -8.46 6.46 -9.59
C VAL A 141 -7.88 7.65 -10.33
N SER A 142 -6.59 7.66 -10.52
CA SER A 142 -5.88 8.72 -11.25
C SER A 142 -4.86 8.14 -12.21
N PHE A 143 -4.67 8.83 -13.33
CA PHE A 143 -3.68 8.55 -14.36
C PHE A 143 -2.89 9.83 -14.62
N SER A 144 -1.56 9.75 -14.67
CA SER A 144 -0.69 10.90 -14.90
C SER A 144 0.60 10.47 -15.59
N GLY A 145 0.79 10.92 -16.82
CA GLY A 145 1.93 10.48 -17.63
C GLY A 145 1.93 8.96 -17.80
N SER A 146 2.98 8.30 -17.35
CA SER A 146 3.12 6.84 -17.35
C SER A 146 2.68 6.17 -16.04
N SER A 147 2.09 6.90 -15.10
CA SER A 147 1.73 6.37 -13.78
C SER A 147 0.24 6.29 -13.57
N LEU A 148 -0.20 5.27 -12.85
CA LEU A 148 -1.57 5.10 -12.40
C LEU A 148 -1.63 4.85 -10.90
N THR A 149 -2.73 5.25 -10.28
CA THR A 149 -2.99 5.02 -8.85
C THR A 149 -4.47 4.77 -8.63
N ALA A 150 -4.78 3.81 -7.78
CA ALA A 150 -6.13 3.54 -7.31
C ALA A 150 -6.15 3.40 -5.78
N VAL A 151 -7.04 4.13 -5.11
CA VAL A 151 -7.26 4.00 -3.66
C VAL A 151 -8.57 3.25 -3.45
N ILE A 152 -8.48 2.06 -2.88
CA ILE A 152 -9.64 1.17 -2.69
C ILE A 152 -9.90 0.99 -1.20
N PRO A 153 -11.05 1.46 -0.68
CA PRO A 153 -11.45 1.23 0.70
C PRO A 153 -11.60 -0.27 1.02
N PHE A 154 -11.14 -0.71 2.19
CA PHE A 154 -11.32 -2.10 2.62
C PHE A 154 -12.78 -2.48 2.85
N SER A 155 -13.68 -1.52 3.02
CA SER A 155 -15.13 -1.76 3.02
C SER A 155 -15.64 -2.36 1.71
N LEU A 156 -14.95 -2.11 0.59
CA LEU A 156 -15.23 -2.70 -0.72
C LEU A 156 -14.47 -4.02 -0.96
N LEU A 157 -13.48 -4.31 -0.13
CA LEU A 157 -12.64 -5.51 -0.21
C LEU A 157 -12.75 -6.32 1.10
N PRO A 158 -13.92 -6.89 1.44
CA PRO A 158 -14.08 -7.69 2.64
C PRO A 158 -13.13 -8.90 2.60
N SER A 159 -12.67 -9.34 3.77
CA SER A 159 -11.83 -10.53 3.91
C SER A 159 -12.48 -11.77 3.29
N ASN A 160 -11.66 -12.61 2.68
CA ASN A 160 -12.04 -13.91 2.15
C ASN A 160 -11.05 -15.00 2.64
N GLY A 161 -10.61 -14.86 3.89
CA GLY A 161 -9.66 -15.77 4.54
C GLY A 161 -8.38 -15.08 5.04
N PHE A 162 -7.91 -14.04 4.35
CA PHE A 162 -6.74 -13.25 4.78
C PHE A 162 -7.16 -12.01 5.57
N SER A 163 -6.33 -11.56 6.50
CA SER A 163 -6.41 -10.18 6.99
C SER A 163 -5.97 -9.21 5.89
N THR A 164 -6.37 -7.95 5.97
CA THR A 164 -6.05 -6.94 4.96
C THR A 164 -4.54 -6.76 4.73
N SER A 165 -3.72 -6.98 5.77
CA SER A 165 -2.26 -6.97 5.68
C SER A 165 -1.65 -8.18 4.96
N GLN A 166 -2.44 -9.22 4.75
CA GLN A 166 -2.02 -10.46 4.09
C GLN A 166 -2.48 -10.54 2.63
N TYR A 167 -3.27 -9.57 2.16
CA TYR A 167 -3.72 -9.56 0.77
C TYR A 167 -2.53 -9.57 -0.18
N LEU A 168 -2.71 -10.27 -1.30
CA LEU A 168 -1.71 -10.38 -2.36
C LEU A 168 -2.23 -9.65 -3.60
N TYR A 169 -1.31 -9.04 -4.33
CA TYR A 169 -1.60 -8.21 -5.48
C TYR A 169 -0.74 -8.63 -6.67
N ASN A 170 -1.29 -8.44 -7.86
CA ASN A 170 -0.59 -8.51 -9.13
C ASN A 170 -1.24 -7.50 -10.06
N ILE A 171 -0.53 -7.01 -11.07
CA ILE A 171 -1.09 -6.13 -12.08
C ILE A 171 -0.82 -6.70 -13.47
N TRP A 172 -1.77 -6.49 -14.38
CA TRP A 172 -1.60 -6.77 -15.81
C TRP A 172 -2.32 -5.72 -16.66
N PRO A 173 -1.62 -5.06 -17.58
CA PRO A 173 -2.22 -4.24 -18.62
C PRO A 173 -2.80 -5.10 -19.73
N ARG A 174 -3.83 -4.57 -20.39
CA ARG A 174 -4.52 -5.26 -21.49
C ARG A 174 -4.86 -4.27 -22.61
N SER A 175 -4.77 -4.71 -23.86
CA SER A 175 -5.22 -3.93 -25.01
C SER A 175 -6.75 -3.96 -25.20
N GLY A 176 -7.50 -4.59 -24.30
CA GLY A 176 -8.96 -4.68 -24.30
C GLY A 176 -9.50 -5.71 -23.33
N LEU A 177 -10.83 -5.81 -23.19
CA LEU A 177 -11.52 -6.79 -22.35
C LEU A 177 -11.86 -8.05 -23.16
N GLY A 178 -11.70 -9.22 -22.54
CA GLY A 178 -12.23 -10.50 -23.04
C GLY A 178 -11.19 -11.59 -23.06
N GLN A 179 -10.32 -11.64 -24.06
CA GLN A 179 -9.44 -12.79 -24.28
C GLN A 179 -8.06 -12.62 -23.64
N ASN A 180 -7.44 -13.72 -23.23
CA ASN A 180 -6.11 -13.71 -22.61
C ASN A 180 -4.99 -13.24 -23.55
N VAL A 181 -5.15 -13.39 -24.87
CA VAL A 181 -4.23 -12.83 -25.86
C VAL A 181 -4.12 -11.30 -25.85
N GLN A 182 -5.02 -10.62 -25.12
CA GLN A 182 -5.00 -9.18 -24.93
C GLN A 182 -4.23 -8.76 -23.67
N ILE A 183 -3.80 -9.69 -22.83
CA ILE A 183 -2.95 -9.42 -21.66
C ILE A 183 -1.53 -9.27 -22.18
N ALA A 184 -0.95 -8.09 -21.91
CA ALA A 184 0.34 -7.72 -22.47
C ALA A 184 1.50 -8.19 -21.58
N ASP A 185 1.32 -8.10 -20.25
CA ASP A 185 2.38 -8.23 -19.29
C ASP A 185 1.83 -8.58 -17.90
N PHE A 186 2.67 -8.99 -16.95
CA PHE A 186 2.34 -9.21 -15.52
C PHE A 186 3.44 -8.68 -14.62
N ALA A 187 3.07 -7.97 -13.58
CA ALA A 187 4.00 -7.61 -12.53
C ALA A 187 3.48 -8.05 -11.13
N PRO A 188 4.21 -9.01 -10.49
CA PRO A 188 5.30 -9.84 -11.04
C PRO A 188 4.77 -10.95 -11.95
N ASP A 189 5.61 -11.46 -12.86
CA ASP A 189 5.27 -12.44 -13.91
C ASP A 189 4.49 -13.67 -13.47
N ALA A 190 4.98 -14.37 -12.47
CA ALA A 190 4.46 -15.68 -12.07
C ALA A 190 4.17 -15.78 -10.56
N SER A 191 3.84 -14.66 -9.94
CA SER A 191 3.59 -14.59 -8.50
C SER A 191 2.70 -13.41 -8.14
N SER A 192 2.62 -13.10 -6.85
CA SER A 192 1.93 -11.92 -6.33
C SER A 192 2.78 -11.29 -5.23
N PHE A 193 2.64 -10.00 -5.03
CA PHE A 193 3.34 -9.26 -3.98
C PHE A 193 2.38 -8.83 -2.87
N ARG A 194 2.92 -8.49 -1.71
CA ARG A 194 2.15 -7.97 -0.56
C ARG A 194 2.31 -6.46 -0.45
N ALA A 195 1.29 -5.82 0.11
CA ALA A 195 1.45 -4.44 0.56
C ALA A 195 2.43 -4.37 1.74
N SER A 196 3.18 -3.29 1.82
CA SER A 196 3.88 -2.96 3.06
C SER A 196 2.86 -2.49 4.10
N VAL A 197 3.05 -2.98 5.30
CA VAL A 197 2.39 -2.45 6.50
C VAL A 197 3.33 -1.39 7.06
N PRO A 198 2.87 -0.16 7.36
CA PRO A 198 3.69 0.79 8.09
C PRO A 198 4.15 0.12 9.38
N GLU A 199 5.46 0.08 9.63
CA GLU A 199 5.93 -0.39 10.93
C GLU A 199 5.28 0.49 12.00
N PRO A 200 4.63 -0.10 13.02
CA PRO A 200 3.97 0.69 14.04
C PRO A 200 4.97 1.67 14.64
N ALA A 201 4.54 2.90 14.90
CA ALA A 201 5.31 3.88 15.68
C ALA A 201 5.76 3.32 17.06
N ALA A 202 5.35 2.10 17.38
CA ALA A 202 5.77 1.30 18.53
C ALA A 202 7.30 1.19 18.66
N TRP A 203 8.03 1.04 17.57
CA TRP A 203 9.51 1.03 17.61
C TRP A 203 10.06 2.38 18.05
N GLY A 204 9.52 3.48 17.53
CA GLY A 204 9.88 4.83 17.96
C GLY A 204 9.52 5.09 19.41
N LEU A 205 8.34 4.67 19.86
CA LEU A 205 7.88 4.77 21.24
C LEU A 205 8.72 3.89 22.18
N MET A 206 9.09 2.68 21.76
CA MET A 206 9.94 1.79 22.53
C MET A 206 11.34 2.38 22.71
N LEU A 207 11.96 2.89 21.65
CA LEU A 207 13.28 3.56 21.72
C LEU A 207 13.20 4.83 22.58
N ALA A 208 12.16 5.64 22.44
CA ALA A 208 11.94 6.82 23.28
C ALA A 208 11.71 6.42 24.75
N GLY A 209 10.93 5.37 25.02
CA GLY A 209 10.68 4.84 26.35
C GLY A 209 11.95 4.35 27.04
N PHE A 210 12.76 3.54 26.36
CA PHE A 210 14.04 3.07 26.87
C PHE A 210 15.06 4.21 27.05
N GLY A 211 15.07 5.18 26.12
CA GLY A 211 15.92 6.38 26.22
C GLY A 211 15.58 7.21 27.46
N LEU A 212 14.31 7.45 27.72
CA LEU A 212 13.83 8.19 28.91
C LEU A 212 14.10 7.41 30.19
N ALA A 213 13.84 6.11 30.22
CA ALA A 213 14.15 5.27 31.39
C ALA A 213 15.66 5.28 31.70
N GLY A 214 16.51 5.14 30.68
CA GLY A 214 17.95 5.21 30.82
C GLY A 214 18.45 6.58 31.34
N ALA A 215 17.86 7.67 30.83
CA ALA A 215 18.21 9.02 31.30
C ALA A 215 17.83 9.25 32.73
N THR A 216 16.66 8.77 33.18
CA THR A 216 16.21 8.91 34.61
C THR A 216 17.09 8.11 35.56
N LEU A 217 17.49 6.89 35.17
CA LEU A 217 18.39 6.05 35.97
C LEU A 217 19.79 6.68 36.09
N ARG A 218 20.30 7.28 35.01
CA ARG A 218 21.59 7.98 35.02
C ARG A 218 21.58 9.22 35.94
N ARG A 219 20.47 9.98 35.96
CA ARG A 219 20.28 11.12 36.87
C ARG A 219 20.26 10.69 38.33
N ARG A 220 19.53 9.61 38.69
CA ARG A 220 19.46 9.09 40.04
C ARG A 220 20.84 8.66 40.55
N ARG A 221 21.67 8.00 39.74
CA ARG A 221 23.04 7.59 40.13
C ARG A 221 23.97 8.77 40.39
N ARG A 222 23.78 9.92 39.72
CA ARG A 222 24.57 11.14 39.95
C ARG A 222 24.11 11.95 41.17
N ALA A 223 22.92 11.73 41.69
CA ALA A 223 22.34 12.43 42.80
C ALA A 223 22.50 11.66 44.15
N ALA A 224 23.11 10.47 44.17
CA ALA A 224 23.40 9.73 45.37
C ALA A 224 24.64 10.38 46.07
N PRO A 225 24.51 10.95 47.29
CA PRO A 225 25.67 11.46 48.01
C PRO A 225 26.56 10.30 48.47
N ALA A 226 27.89 10.55 48.47
CA ALA A 226 28.88 9.64 49.04
C ALA A 226 28.77 9.57 50.56
#